data_7010acad9cf1cd1473f3bd89e8fcab60
#
_entry.id   7010acad9cf1cd1473f3bd89e8fcab60
#
_cell.length_a   1.000
_cell.length_b   1.000
_cell.length_c   1.000
_cell.angle_alpha   90.00
_cell.angle_beta   90.00
_cell.angle_gamma   90.00
#
_symmetry.space_group_name_H-M   'P 1'
#
loop_
_entity.id
_entity.type
_entity.pdbx_description
1 polymer ?
#
loop_
_entity_poly.entity_id
_entity_poly.type
_entity_poly.pdbx_seq_one_letter_code
_entity_poly.pdbx_strand_id
1 'polypeptide(L)'
;TPHKIESVLQHDAQIEDLAKQFFRHTDFLYLGRGIHYPIALEGALKLKEISYTHAEGYPAGEMKHGPNALSDENLPVVVLATRDESDPEAMTRYEKSVSNIKEVKARDGIVISIVTTKDHLAREASDHIIELPPAPELLVPLLEIIPLQLLAYHIAVRRGCDVDQPRNLAKSVTVE
;
A
#
# COMPACT_ATOMS: atom_id res chain seq x y z
N THR A 1 -19.59 6.73 5.60
CA THR A 1 -18.20 6.88 5.12
C THR A 1 -17.35 7.77 6.03
N PRO A 2 -17.75 9.00 6.49
CA PRO A 2 -16.89 9.85 7.33
C PRO A 2 -16.36 9.13 8.58
N HIS A 3 -17.20 8.48 9.37
CA HIS A 3 -16.76 7.73 10.56
C HIS A 3 -15.77 6.59 10.26
N LYS A 4 -15.85 5.98 9.07
CA LYS A 4 -14.86 4.97 8.65
C LYS A 4 -13.51 5.61 8.33
N ILE A 5 -13.52 6.79 7.74
CA ILE A 5 -12.29 7.58 7.52
C ILE A 5 -11.65 7.94 8.87
N GLU A 6 -12.45 8.46 9.80
CA GLU A 6 -11.98 8.76 11.17
C GLU A 6 -11.35 7.54 11.85
N SER A 7 -11.99 6.35 11.71
CA SER A 7 -11.43 5.13 12.29
C SER A 7 -10.10 4.71 11.63
N VAL A 8 -9.92 4.94 10.33
CA VAL A 8 -8.66 4.67 9.64
C VAL A 8 -7.56 5.62 10.12
N LEU A 9 -7.87 6.88 10.35
CA LEU A 9 -6.92 7.86 10.89
C LEU A 9 -6.42 7.51 12.31
N GLN A 10 -7.14 6.69 13.08
CA GLN A 10 -6.65 6.20 14.37
C GLN A 10 -5.44 5.26 14.26
N HIS A 11 -5.14 4.74 13.06
CA HIS A 11 -3.94 3.95 12.81
C HIS A 11 -2.67 4.79 12.59
N ASP A 12 -2.73 6.12 12.72
CA ASP A 12 -1.60 7.02 12.46
C ASP A 12 -0.33 6.61 13.22
N ALA A 13 -0.43 6.36 14.52
CA ALA A 13 0.71 5.93 15.32
C ALA A 13 1.29 4.57 14.89
N GLN A 14 0.43 3.61 14.50
CA GLN A 14 0.86 2.33 13.97
C GLN A 14 1.62 2.51 12.64
N ILE A 15 1.12 3.38 11.77
CA ILE A 15 1.73 3.66 10.46
C ILE A 15 3.04 4.43 10.65
N GLU A 16 3.11 5.33 11.63
CA GLU A 16 4.37 5.97 12.01
C GLU A 16 5.42 4.94 12.46
N ASP A 17 5.02 3.93 13.25
CA ASP A 17 5.93 2.86 13.68
C ASP A 17 6.41 1.98 12.52
N LEU A 18 5.56 1.73 11.53
CA LEU A 18 5.99 1.10 10.27
C LEU A 18 7.00 1.98 9.53
N ALA A 19 6.73 3.26 9.40
CA ALA A 19 7.65 4.20 8.75
C ALA A 19 9.03 4.22 9.44
N LYS A 20 9.11 4.06 10.77
CA LYS A 20 10.38 3.94 11.52
C LYS A 20 11.20 2.74 11.07
N GLN A 21 10.55 1.66 10.68
CA GLN A 21 11.23 0.45 10.22
C GLN A 21 11.69 0.58 8.77
N PHE A 22 10.89 1.23 7.93
CA PHE A 22 11.06 1.19 6.48
C PHE A 22 11.62 2.45 5.83
N PHE A 23 11.80 3.58 6.53
CA PHE A 23 12.23 4.84 5.92
C PHE A 23 13.62 4.81 5.25
N ARG A 24 14.44 3.82 5.55
CA ARG A 24 15.78 3.66 4.95
C ARG A 24 15.77 2.84 3.67
N HIS A 25 14.69 2.12 3.38
CA HIS A 25 14.57 1.38 2.12
C HIS A 25 14.52 2.35 0.94
N THR A 26 15.14 1.96 -0.14
CA THR A 26 15.28 2.79 -1.36
C THR A 26 14.21 2.48 -2.38
N ASP A 27 13.60 1.31 -2.26
CA ASP A 27 12.64 0.78 -3.21
C ASP A 27 11.42 0.21 -2.50
N PHE A 28 10.25 0.38 -3.10
CA PHE A 28 8.98 -0.18 -2.64
C PHE A 28 8.16 -0.68 -3.82
N LEU A 29 7.45 -1.78 -3.61
CA LEU A 29 6.47 -2.27 -4.56
C LEU A 29 5.07 -2.17 -3.95
N TYR A 30 4.11 -1.69 -4.75
CA TYR A 30 2.70 -1.60 -4.36
C TYR A 30 1.86 -2.49 -5.25
N LEU A 31 1.09 -3.39 -4.66
CA LEU A 31 0.30 -4.37 -5.40
C LEU A 31 -1.19 -4.15 -5.19
N GLY A 32 -1.93 -4.10 -6.29
CA GLY A 32 -3.38 -4.06 -6.29
C GLY A 32 -3.96 -4.94 -7.39
N ARG A 33 -5.19 -5.38 -7.20
CA ARG A 33 -5.93 -6.19 -8.18
C ARG A 33 -7.30 -5.55 -8.48
N GLY A 34 -7.66 -5.47 -9.75
CA GLY A 34 -8.92 -4.81 -10.15
C GLY A 34 -8.94 -3.35 -9.73
N ILE A 35 -9.98 -2.92 -9.00
CA ILE A 35 -10.14 -1.52 -8.57
C ILE A 35 -9.08 -1.05 -7.58
N HIS A 36 -8.38 -1.97 -6.91
CA HIS A 36 -7.29 -1.66 -5.97
C HIS A 36 -5.98 -1.29 -6.70
N TYR A 37 -5.83 -1.68 -7.98
CA TYR A 37 -4.61 -1.38 -8.72
C TYR A 37 -4.38 0.14 -8.92
N PRO A 38 -5.35 0.95 -9.33
CA PRO A 38 -5.18 2.40 -9.37
C PRO A 38 -4.78 3.00 -8.01
N ILE A 39 -5.25 2.43 -6.90
CA ILE A 39 -4.88 2.88 -5.56
C ILE A 39 -3.44 2.49 -5.22
N ALA A 40 -2.98 1.32 -5.64
CA ALA A 40 -1.58 0.93 -5.52
C ALA A 40 -0.65 1.89 -6.31
N LEU A 41 -1.05 2.28 -7.52
CA LEU A 41 -0.34 3.31 -8.30
C LEU A 41 -0.27 4.65 -7.56
N GLU A 42 -1.39 5.10 -6.99
CA GLU A 42 -1.45 6.36 -6.23
C GLU A 42 -0.59 6.30 -4.97
N GLY A 43 -0.61 5.18 -4.23
CA GLY A 43 0.26 4.99 -3.06
C GLY A 43 1.75 5.06 -3.42
N ALA A 44 2.16 4.38 -4.49
CA ALA A 44 3.51 4.44 -5.01
C ALA A 44 3.89 5.87 -5.46
N LEU A 45 2.95 6.58 -6.11
CA LEU A 45 3.15 7.96 -6.53
C LEU A 45 3.36 8.88 -5.32
N LYS A 46 2.52 8.79 -4.29
CA LYS A 46 2.67 9.63 -3.07
C LYS A 46 4.00 9.39 -2.39
N LEU A 47 4.45 8.14 -2.28
CA LEU A 47 5.76 7.86 -1.69
C LEU A 47 6.89 8.47 -2.51
N LYS A 48 6.87 8.33 -3.83
CA LYS A 48 7.87 8.96 -4.73
C LYS A 48 7.92 10.47 -4.59
N GLU A 49 6.75 11.11 -4.66
CA GLU A 49 6.64 12.57 -4.72
C GLU A 49 7.25 13.27 -3.50
N ILE A 50 7.01 12.76 -2.29
CA ILE A 50 7.37 13.47 -1.07
C ILE A 50 8.58 12.90 -0.35
N SER A 51 8.91 11.61 -0.53
CA SER A 51 10.05 10.97 0.13
C SER A 51 11.26 10.74 -0.78
N TYR A 52 11.08 10.90 -2.09
CA TYR A 52 12.08 10.62 -3.14
C TYR A 52 12.56 9.16 -3.14
N THR A 53 11.77 8.27 -2.55
CA THR A 53 12.00 6.82 -2.59
C THR A 53 11.46 6.27 -3.90
N HIS A 54 12.20 5.39 -4.56
CA HIS A 54 11.66 4.71 -5.72
C HIS A 54 10.50 3.81 -5.28
N ALA A 55 9.35 3.95 -5.92
CA ALA A 55 8.18 3.14 -5.63
C ALA A 55 7.41 2.86 -6.92
N GLU A 56 6.96 1.64 -7.11
CA GLU A 56 6.25 1.23 -8.30
C GLU A 56 4.94 0.52 -7.93
N GLY A 57 3.85 0.91 -8.60
CA GLY A 57 2.57 0.21 -8.49
C GLY A 57 2.45 -0.85 -9.59
N TYR A 58 2.08 -2.07 -9.22
CA TYR A 58 1.94 -3.18 -10.15
C TYR A 58 0.59 -3.88 -10.02
N PRO A 59 0.01 -4.34 -11.14
CA PRO A 59 -1.14 -5.24 -11.06
C PRO A 59 -0.66 -6.56 -10.46
N ALA A 60 -1.22 -6.95 -9.32
CA ALA A 60 -0.76 -8.12 -8.57
C ALA A 60 -0.76 -9.42 -9.39
N GLY A 61 -1.61 -9.51 -10.43
CA GLY A 61 -1.62 -10.65 -11.35
C GLY A 61 -0.37 -10.77 -12.22
N GLU A 62 0.35 -9.66 -12.43
CA GLU A 62 1.52 -9.58 -13.30
C GLU A 62 2.85 -9.83 -12.57
N MET A 63 2.81 -10.10 -11.26
CA MET A 63 4.02 -10.36 -10.46
C MET A 63 4.95 -11.43 -11.06
N LYS A 64 4.35 -12.46 -11.69
CA LYS A 64 5.09 -13.56 -12.29
C LYS A 64 5.85 -13.19 -13.59
N HIS A 65 5.50 -12.05 -14.19
CA HIS A 65 6.04 -11.62 -15.48
C HIS A 65 7.21 -10.63 -15.34
N GLY A 66 7.89 -10.65 -14.19
CA GLY A 66 9.08 -9.83 -13.96
C GLY A 66 9.27 -9.43 -12.50
N PRO A 67 8.31 -8.71 -11.84
CA PRO A 67 8.51 -8.13 -10.51
C PRO A 67 8.92 -9.13 -9.42
N ASN A 68 8.51 -10.39 -9.51
CA ASN A 68 8.97 -11.45 -8.60
C ASN A 68 10.49 -11.64 -8.56
N ALA A 69 11.21 -11.22 -9.61
CA ALA A 69 12.67 -11.27 -9.63
C ALA A 69 13.32 -10.25 -8.68
N LEU A 70 12.57 -9.22 -8.27
CA LEU A 70 13.03 -8.18 -7.35
C LEU A 70 12.72 -8.50 -5.89
N SER A 71 11.91 -9.54 -5.63
CA SER A 71 11.48 -9.91 -4.27
C SER A 71 12.64 -10.48 -3.47
N ASP A 72 13.02 -9.80 -2.41
CA ASP A 72 13.99 -10.20 -1.40
C ASP A 72 13.67 -9.53 -0.05
N GLU A 73 14.52 -9.75 0.95
CA GLU A 73 14.39 -9.17 2.29
C GLU A 73 14.60 -7.64 2.35
N ASN A 74 14.95 -7.00 1.24
CA ASN A 74 15.20 -5.55 1.19
C ASN A 74 14.10 -4.78 0.46
N LEU A 75 13.19 -5.48 -0.23
CA LEU A 75 12.08 -4.86 -0.95
C LEU A 75 10.76 -4.97 -0.17
N PRO A 76 10.32 -3.92 0.55
CA PRO A 76 8.98 -3.89 1.12
C PRO A 76 7.91 -3.90 0.03
N VAL A 77 6.95 -4.80 0.16
CA VAL A 77 5.82 -4.93 -0.76
C VAL A 77 4.53 -4.58 -0.03
N VAL A 78 3.89 -3.49 -0.44
CA VAL A 78 2.59 -3.07 0.08
C VAL A 78 1.49 -3.71 -0.76
N VAL A 79 0.59 -4.48 -0.13
CA VAL A 79 -0.47 -5.22 -0.84
C VAL A 79 -1.84 -4.75 -0.38
N LEU A 80 -2.68 -4.35 -1.33
CA LEU A 80 -4.09 -4.06 -1.09
C LEU A 80 -4.88 -5.36 -1.19
N ALA A 81 -5.35 -5.85 -0.04
CA ALA A 81 -6.05 -7.12 0.11
C ALA A 81 -7.31 -6.96 0.98
N THR A 82 -8.08 -5.92 0.72
CA THR A 82 -9.40 -5.74 1.34
C THR A 82 -10.42 -6.66 0.70
N ARG A 83 -11.52 -6.94 1.43
CA ARG A 83 -12.58 -7.83 0.97
C ARG A 83 -13.96 -7.24 1.22
N ASP A 84 -14.89 -7.56 0.34
CA ASP A 84 -16.33 -7.36 0.51
C ASP A 84 -17.02 -8.73 0.42
N GLU A 85 -17.45 -9.27 1.56
CA GLU A 85 -18.07 -10.59 1.64
C GLU A 85 -19.45 -10.65 0.97
N SER A 86 -20.04 -9.51 0.64
CA SER A 86 -21.30 -9.42 -0.09
C SER A 86 -21.15 -9.48 -1.61
N ASP A 87 -19.91 -9.36 -2.11
CA ASP A 87 -19.58 -9.39 -3.55
C ASP A 87 -18.68 -10.60 -3.88
N PRO A 88 -19.17 -11.61 -4.61
CA PRO A 88 -18.37 -12.78 -5.00
C PRO A 88 -17.15 -12.45 -5.85
N GLU A 89 -17.21 -11.39 -6.67
CA GLU A 89 -16.07 -10.98 -7.47
C GLU A 89 -14.99 -10.31 -6.60
N ALA A 90 -15.39 -9.48 -5.62
CA ALA A 90 -14.48 -8.92 -4.63
C ALA A 90 -13.79 -10.04 -3.84
N MET A 91 -14.51 -11.06 -3.41
CA MET A 91 -13.94 -12.22 -2.73
C MET A 91 -12.94 -12.98 -3.62
N THR A 92 -13.24 -13.16 -4.90
CA THR A 92 -12.29 -13.79 -5.85
C THR A 92 -11.02 -12.95 -6.01
N ARG A 93 -11.13 -11.63 -6.08
CA ARG A 93 -9.97 -10.71 -6.14
C ARG A 93 -9.14 -10.80 -4.88
N TYR A 94 -9.78 -10.78 -3.72
CA TYR A 94 -9.15 -10.94 -2.42
C TYR A 94 -8.36 -12.24 -2.30
N GLU A 95 -8.95 -13.39 -2.60
CA GLU A 95 -8.29 -14.71 -2.54
C GLU A 95 -7.02 -14.75 -3.41
N LYS A 96 -7.10 -14.16 -4.61
CA LYS A 96 -5.94 -14.03 -5.49
C LYS A 96 -4.89 -13.06 -4.94
N SER A 97 -5.29 -12.00 -4.23
CA SER A 97 -4.35 -11.09 -3.56
C SER A 97 -3.62 -11.80 -2.42
N VAL A 98 -4.32 -12.61 -1.61
CA VAL A 98 -3.71 -13.45 -0.58
C VAL A 98 -2.72 -14.46 -1.20
N SER A 99 -3.05 -15.03 -2.36
CA SER A 99 -2.10 -15.89 -3.09
C SER A 99 -0.83 -15.13 -3.50
N ASN A 100 -0.96 -13.89 -3.96
CA ASN A 100 0.21 -13.05 -4.29
C ASN A 100 1.05 -12.70 -3.06
N ILE A 101 0.43 -12.43 -1.90
CA ILE A 101 1.15 -12.27 -0.63
C ILE A 101 2.02 -13.49 -0.34
N LYS A 102 1.46 -14.69 -0.43
CA LYS A 102 2.20 -15.95 -0.22
C LYS A 102 3.33 -16.15 -1.24
N GLU A 103 3.15 -15.71 -2.47
CA GLU A 103 4.20 -15.76 -3.51
C GLU A 103 5.38 -14.85 -3.19
N VAL A 104 5.13 -13.65 -2.66
CA VAL A 104 6.18 -12.73 -2.17
C VAL A 104 6.88 -13.31 -0.96
N LYS A 105 6.12 -13.83 0.01
CA LYS A 105 6.68 -14.44 1.23
C LYS A 105 7.53 -15.67 0.95
N ALA A 106 7.18 -16.47 -0.07
CA ALA A 106 7.98 -17.63 -0.48
C ALA A 106 9.37 -17.25 -1.07
N ARG A 107 9.64 -15.95 -1.23
CA ARG A 107 10.91 -15.38 -1.72
C ARG A 107 11.57 -14.46 -0.69
N ASP A 108 11.25 -14.66 0.59
CA ASP A 108 11.74 -13.87 1.72
C ASP A 108 11.38 -12.37 1.67
N GLY A 109 10.43 -11.99 0.79
CA GLY A 109 9.96 -10.62 0.68
C GLY A 109 9.21 -10.15 1.94
N ILE A 110 9.33 -8.86 2.25
CA ILE A 110 8.62 -8.22 3.37
C ILE A 110 7.26 -7.74 2.86
N VAL A 111 6.18 -8.17 3.51
CA VAL A 111 4.82 -7.80 3.11
C VAL A 111 4.13 -6.94 4.15
N ILE A 112 3.66 -5.77 3.72
CA ILE A 112 2.77 -4.88 4.46
C ILE A 112 1.40 -4.95 3.79
N SER A 113 0.42 -5.57 4.42
CA SER A 113 -0.92 -5.72 3.83
C SER A 113 -1.93 -4.74 4.42
N ILE A 114 -2.70 -4.11 3.54
CA ILE A 114 -3.90 -3.35 3.89
C ILE A 114 -5.09 -4.27 3.72
N VAL A 115 -5.77 -4.57 4.82
CA VAL A 115 -6.78 -5.64 4.89
C VAL A 115 -8.07 -5.16 5.54
N THR A 116 -9.17 -5.86 5.34
CA THR A 116 -10.40 -5.64 6.11
C THR A 116 -10.23 -6.17 7.53
N THR A 117 -10.78 -5.51 8.54
CA THR A 117 -10.72 -5.95 9.95
C THR A 117 -11.14 -7.41 10.12
N LYS A 118 -10.48 -8.10 11.06
CA LYS A 118 -10.71 -9.54 11.36
C LYS A 118 -10.34 -10.47 10.20
N ASP A 119 -9.39 -10.07 9.39
CA ASP A 119 -8.84 -10.91 8.34
C ASP A 119 -7.73 -11.81 8.89
N HIS A 120 -8.01 -13.08 9.08
CA HIS A 120 -7.03 -14.04 9.59
C HIS A 120 -6.09 -14.55 8.49
N LEU A 121 -6.60 -14.73 7.26
CA LEU A 121 -5.81 -15.31 6.17
C LEU A 121 -4.68 -14.39 5.70
N ALA A 122 -5.02 -13.11 5.47
CA ALA A 122 -4.00 -12.14 5.08
C ALA A 122 -3.05 -11.82 6.25
N ARG A 123 -3.56 -11.83 7.50
CA ARG A 123 -2.74 -11.65 8.71
C ARG A 123 -1.66 -12.71 8.84
N GLU A 124 -2.02 -13.98 8.69
CA GLU A 124 -1.08 -15.10 8.79
C GLU A 124 -0.03 -15.10 7.67
N ALA A 125 -0.38 -14.53 6.52
CA ALA A 125 0.48 -14.50 5.35
C ALA A 125 1.40 -13.26 5.29
N SER A 126 1.21 -12.24 6.14
CA SER A 126 1.90 -10.94 6.06
C SER A 126 2.79 -10.69 7.26
N ASP A 127 3.83 -9.86 7.10
CA ASP A 127 4.69 -9.42 8.22
C ASP A 127 4.04 -8.29 9.01
N HIS A 128 3.37 -7.37 8.30
CA HIS A 128 2.68 -6.23 8.90
C HIS A 128 1.30 -6.09 8.27
N ILE A 129 0.34 -5.65 9.07
CA ILE A 129 -1.00 -5.35 8.56
C ILE A 129 -1.53 -4.01 9.06
N ILE A 130 -2.31 -3.35 8.21
CA ILE A 130 -3.13 -2.19 8.55
C ILE A 130 -4.58 -2.60 8.28
N GLU A 131 -5.41 -2.57 9.31
CA GLU A 131 -6.81 -2.98 9.22
C GLU A 131 -7.71 -1.81 8.85
N LEU A 132 -8.61 -2.03 7.90
CA LEU A 132 -9.65 -1.09 7.50
C LEU A 132 -11.03 -1.61 7.88
N PRO A 133 -11.97 -0.74 8.24
CA PRO A 133 -13.34 -1.15 8.47
C PRO A 133 -13.98 -1.66 7.17
N PRO A 134 -14.83 -2.69 7.23
CA PRO A 134 -15.49 -3.24 6.04
C PRO A 134 -16.29 -2.16 5.31
N ALA A 135 -16.23 -2.16 3.99
CA ALA A 135 -16.98 -1.24 3.13
C ALA A 135 -17.32 -1.94 1.81
N PRO A 136 -18.40 -1.52 1.12
CA PRO A 136 -18.64 -1.95 -0.25
C PRO A 136 -17.43 -1.72 -1.13
N GLU A 137 -17.11 -2.66 -2.03
CA GLU A 137 -15.88 -2.62 -2.83
C GLU A 137 -15.66 -1.29 -3.57
N LEU A 138 -16.74 -0.73 -4.14
CA LEU A 138 -16.65 0.57 -4.84
C LEU A 138 -16.30 1.77 -3.94
N LEU A 139 -16.45 1.65 -2.62
CA LEU A 139 -16.13 2.70 -1.66
C LEU A 139 -14.82 2.46 -0.90
N VAL A 140 -14.32 1.23 -0.94
CA VAL A 140 -13.10 0.85 -0.22
C VAL A 140 -11.85 1.64 -0.67
N PRO A 141 -11.68 2.02 -1.95
CA PRO A 141 -10.59 2.88 -2.40
C PRO A 141 -10.43 4.18 -1.60
N LEU A 142 -11.55 4.76 -1.14
CA LEU A 142 -11.53 5.97 -0.29
C LEU A 142 -10.93 5.73 1.10
N LEU A 143 -10.90 4.48 1.56
CA LEU A 143 -10.29 4.09 2.83
C LEU A 143 -8.85 3.62 2.63
N GLU A 144 -8.56 2.90 1.56
CA GLU A 144 -7.24 2.35 1.25
C GLU A 144 -6.18 3.43 1.01
N ILE A 145 -6.58 4.54 0.39
CA ILE A 145 -5.64 5.61 0.09
C ILE A 145 -5.07 6.29 1.33
N ILE A 146 -5.83 6.33 2.44
CA ILE A 146 -5.45 7.04 3.66
C ILE A 146 -4.18 6.45 4.29
N PRO A 147 -4.09 5.15 4.60
CA PRO A 147 -2.87 4.58 5.16
C PRO A 147 -1.68 4.67 4.21
N LEU A 148 -1.89 4.68 2.89
CA LEU A 148 -0.81 4.87 1.92
C LEU A 148 -0.26 6.30 1.97
N GLN A 149 -1.13 7.30 2.09
CA GLN A 149 -0.74 8.70 2.27
C GLN A 149 -0.01 8.92 3.59
N LEU A 150 -0.51 8.35 4.69
CA LEU A 150 0.14 8.44 6.00
C LEU A 150 1.52 7.76 6.01
N LEU A 151 1.63 6.59 5.38
CA LEU A 151 2.93 5.89 5.26
C LEU A 151 3.94 6.74 4.48
N ALA A 152 3.53 7.30 3.34
CA ALA A 152 4.37 8.17 2.53
C ALA A 152 4.81 9.42 3.34
N TYR A 153 3.87 10.05 4.05
CA TYR A 153 4.12 11.21 4.90
C TYR A 153 5.15 10.91 5.99
N HIS A 154 4.92 9.86 6.78
CA HIS A 154 5.83 9.53 7.88
C HIS A 154 7.22 9.08 7.40
N ILE A 155 7.31 8.37 6.27
CA ILE A 155 8.60 8.04 5.64
C ILE A 155 9.32 9.33 5.21
N ALA A 156 8.62 10.26 4.56
CA ALA A 156 9.19 11.52 4.11
C ALA A 156 9.71 12.38 5.27
N VAL A 157 8.91 12.56 6.32
CA VAL A 157 9.30 13.28 7.54
C VAL A 157 10.57 12.67 8.17
N ARG A 158 10.64 11.34 8.26
CA ARG A 158 11.82 10.64 8.82
C ARG A 158 13.05 10.73 7.94
N ARG A 159 12.87 10.90 6.64
CA ARG A 159 13.96 11.16 5.70
C ARG A 159 14.42 12.62 5.70
N GLY A 160 13.72 13.50 6.46
CA GLY A 160 14.01 14.95 6.50
C GLY A 160 13.58 15.67 5.22
N CYS A 161 12.61 15.12 4.49
CA CYS A 161 12.07 15.73 3.28
C CYS A 161 11.03 16.81 3.65
N ASP A 162 10.97 17.87 2.84
CA ASP A 162 9.89 18.85 2.92
C ASP A 162 8.64 18.28 2.24
N VAL A 163 7.62 17.97 3.04
CA VAL A 163 6.37 17.36 2.55
C VAL A 163 5.41 18.37 1.95
N ASP A 164 5.56 19.65 2.27
CA ASP A 164 4.70 20.73 1.78
C ASP A 164 5.22 21.33 0.47
N GLN A 165 6.54 21.30 0.28
CA GLN A 165 7.21 21.81 -0.93
C GLN A 165 8.21 20.79 -1.49
N PRO A 166 7.73 19.66 -2.04
CA PRO A 166 8.59 18.64 -2.63
C PRO A 166 9.41 19.24 -3.78
N ARG A 167 10.70 18.85 -3.83
CA ARG A 167 11.60 19.35 -4.90
C ARG A 167 11.11 18.88 -6.29
N ASN A 168 11.38 19.70 -7.31
CA ASN A 168 11.11 19.38 -8.71
C ASN A 168 9.61 19.18 -9.07
N LEU A 169 8.69 19.49 -8.16
CA LEU A 169 7.26 19.45 -8.42
C LEU A 169 6.70 20.88 -8.43
N ALA A 170 5.95 21.21 -9.46
CA ALA A 170 5.25 22.49 -9.58
C ALA A 170 3.79 22.25 -9.90
N LYS A 171 2.89 23.05 -9.30
CA LYS A 171 1.44 23.00 -9.59
C LYS A 171 1.09 23.40 -11.02
N SER A 172 1.96 24.15 -11.67
CA SER A 172 1.84 24.53 -13.08
C SER A 172 3.21 24.45 -13.75
N VAL A 173 3.27 23.79 -14.89
CA VAL A 173 4.48 23.84 -15.73
C VAL A 173 4.37 25.10 -16.59
N THR A 174 5.25 26.07 -16.34
CA THR A 174 5.36 27.33 -17.09
C THR A 174 6.58 27.33 -18.02
N VAL A 175 7.10 26.18 -18.35
CA VAL A 175 8.23 26.05 -19.30
C VAL A 175 7.66 25.86 -20.68
N GLU A 176 7.83 26.86 -21.53
CA GLU A 176 7.64 26.75 -22.98
C GLU A 176 8.85 26.09 -23.63
#